data_3d80fd56293ef74a2170b926614297e8
#
_entry.id   3d80fd56293ef74a2170b926614297e8
#
_cell.length_a   1.000
_cell.length_b   1.000
_cell.length_c   1.000
_cell.angle_alpha   90.00
_cell.angle_beta   90.00
_cell.angle_gamma   90.00
#
_symmetry.space_group_name_H-M   'P 1'
#
loop_
_entity.id
_entity.type
_entity.pdbx_description
1 polymer ?
#
loop_
_entity_poly.entity_id
_entity_poly.type
_entity_poly.pdbx_seq_one_letter_code
_entity_poly.pdbx_strand_id
1 'polypeptide(L)'
;SEDPYLTGVCACEITKGVQNGRPVIVCPKHFAANEQETFRRGNAGKKVDAVDSILTERSARELYLKPFEMLVREAHIACIMTSFNKINGVFAGGSKDLCTRILREEWGFDGAVVTDWGDMDIVADGGDAVAAGNDIVMPGGPPVIRQILQAYQERRITRKDLERSVARLLHVLKL
;
A
#
# COMPACT_ATOMS: atom_id res chain seq x y z
N SER A 1 15.74 9.14 -7.28
CA SER A 1 16.67 10.15 -6.80
C SER A 1 16.82 10.04 -5.28
N GLU A 2 17.99 10.40 -4.75
CA GLU A 2 18.21 10.49 -3.30
C GLU A 2 17.49 11.70 -2.68
N ASP A 3 17.14 12.70 -3.52
CA ASP A 3 16.31 13.83 -3.10
C ASP A 3 14.83 13.43 -3.20
N PRO A 4 14.12 13.34 -2.07
CA PRO A 4 12.71 12.92 -2.06
C PRO A 4 11.79 13.96 -2.67
N TYR A 5 12.10 15.24 -2.58
CA TYR A 5 11.31 16.29 -3.18
C TYR A 5 11.42 16.26 -4.71
N LEU A 6 12.64 16.19 -5.24
CA LEU A 6 12.86 16.03 -6.68
C LEU A 6 12.19 14.76 -7.21
N THR A 7 12.28 13.65 -6.47
CA THR A 7 11.58 12.41 -6.82
C THR A 7 10.07 12.64 -6.90
N GLY A 8 9.50 13.33 -5.93
CA GLY A 8 8.08 13.67 -5.90
C GLY A 8 7.66 14.54 -7.07
N VAL A 9 8.40 15.61 -7.36
CA VAL A 9 8.12 16.51 -8.51
C VAL A 9 8.14 15.73 -9.83
N CYS A 10 9.21 14.97 -10.08
CA CYS A 10 9.31 14.16 -11.32
C CYS A 10 8.17 13.14 -11.43
N ALA A 11 7.85 12.45 -10.34
CA ALA A 11 6.78 11.46 -10.30
C ALA A 11 5.40 12.12 -10.55
N CYS A 12 5.13 13.29 -9.97
CA CYS A 12 3.91 14.04 -10.21
C CYS A 12 3.76 14.45 -11.68
N GLU A 13 4.79 14.99 -12.29
CA GLU A 13 4.74 15.44 -13.69
C GLU A 13 4.58 14.26 -14.67
N ILE A 14 5.28 13.14 -14.41
CA ILE A 14 5.08 11.89 -15.18
C ILE A 14 3.63 11.42 -15.05
N THR A 15 3.10 11.39 -13.83
CA THR A 15 1.73 10.95 -13.54
C THR A 15 0.71 11.82 -14.25
N LYS A 16 0.82 13.14 -14.13
CA LYS A 16 -0.04 14.10 -14.82
C LYS A 16 0.02 13.91 -16.34
N GLY A 17 1.22 13.73 -16.90
CA GLY A 17 1.40 13.51 -18.33
C GLY A 17 0.77 12.20 -18.83
N VAL A 18 0.85 11.12 -18.04
CA VAL A 18 0.24 9.82 -18.37
C VAL A 18 -1.28 9.89 -18.29
N GLN A 19 -1.82 10.53 -17.26
CA GLN A 19 -3.27 10.59 -16.99
C GLN A 19 -3.99 11.65 -17.82
N ASN A 20 -3.27 12.59 -18.44
CA ASN A 20 -3.85 13.74 -19.15
C ASN A 20 -4.82 13.35 -20.25
N GLY A 21 -6.12 13.51 -20.00
CA GLY A 21 -7.20 13.22 -20.94
C GLY A 21 -7.31 11.74 -21.35
N ARG A 22 -6.75 10.82 -20.59
CA ARG A 22 -6.75 9.37 -20.87
C ARG A 22 -7.42 8.59 -19.73
N PRO A 23 -8.17 7.52 -20.03
CA PRO A 23 -8.74 6.63 -19.02
C PRO A 23 -7.66 5.67 -18.48
N VAL A 24 -6.59 6.22 -17.90
CA VAL A 24 -5.44 5.49 -17.38
C VAL A 24 -5.18 5.94 -15.95
N ILE A 25 -4.97 4.98 -15.08
CA ILE A 25 -4.64 5.18 -13.66
C ILE A 25 -3.19 4.80 -13.44
N VAL A 26 -2.41 5.74 -12.90
CA VAL A 26 -1.04 5.47 -12.44
C VAL A 26 -1.10 4.90 -11.03
N CYS A 27 -0.35 3.81 -10.81
CA CYS A 27 -0.23 3.16 -9.50
C CYS A 27 1.23 3.25 -9.02
N PRO A 28 1.60 4.27 -8.26
CA PRO A 28 2.93 4.40 -7.69
C PRO A 28 3.27 3.27 -6.73
N LYS A 29 4.56 2.91 -6.68
CA LYS A 29 5.03 1.80 -5.86
C LYS A 29 6.52 1.91 -5.49
N HIS A 30 6.96 1.22 -4.47
CA HIS A 30 6.18 0.45 -3.49
C HIS A 30 6.05 1.27 -2.22
N PHE A 31 4.84 1.38 -1.70
CA PHE A 31 4.49 2.20 -0.53
C PHE A 31 4.60 1.37 0.75
N ALA A 32 5.66 1.55 1.59
CA ALA A 32 6.74 2.52 1.48
C ALA A 32 8.03 1.94 2.05
N ALA A 33 9.14 2.72 1.92
CA ALA A 33 10.45 2.40 2.51
C ALA A 33 11.03 1.06 2.06
N ASN A 34 10.86 0.70 0.78
CA ASN A 34 11.36 -0.54 0.17
C ASN A 34 12.65 -0.28 -0.62
N GLU A 35 13.65 0.35 -0.01
CA GLU A 35 14.94 0.63 -0.67
C GLU A 35 15.91 -0.54 -0.59
N GLN A 36 15.74 -1.44 0.41
CA GLN A 36 16.54 -2.64 0.56
C GLN A 36 15.89 -3.83 -0.14
N GLU A 37 16.48 -4.28 -1.25
CA GLU A 37 15.97 -5.38 -2.05
C GLU A 37 16.35 -6.77 -1.51
N THR A 38 17.51 -6.89 -0.84
CA THR A 38 17.97 -8.17 -0.30
C THR A 38 17.04 -8.67 0.80
N PHE A 39 16.41 -9.82 0.56
CA PHE A 39 15.42 -10.41 1.47
C PHE A 39 14.22 -9.53 1.82
N ARG A 40 13.86 -8.59 0.96
CA ARG A 40 12.70 -7.70 1.20
C ARG A 40 11.42 -8.43 1.59
N ARG A 41 11.21 -9.65 1.08
CA ARG A 41 10.09 -10.54 1.40
C ARG A 41 10.43 -11.59 2.47
N GLY A 42 11.66 -11.59 2.97
CA GLY A 42 12.16 -12.72 3.72
C GLY A 42 12.47 -13.94 2.83
N ASN A 43 12.87 -15.03 3.45
CA ASN A 43 13.09 -16.31 2.80
C ASN A 43 12.86 -17.44 3.80
N ALA A 44 11.71 -18.09 3.72
CA ALA A 44 11.35 -19.18 4.62
C ALA A 44 12.33 -20.36 4.56
N GLY A 45 12.84 -20.71 3.38
CA GLY A 45 13.82 -21.79 3.20
C GLY A 45 15.16 -21.50 3.86
N LYS A 46 15.55 -20.24 3.95
CA LYS A 46 16.76 -19.77 4.65
C LYS A 46 16.48 -19.29 6.08
N LYS A 47 15.23 -19.36 6.53
CA LYS A 47 14.79 -18.84 7.84
C LYS A 47 15.19 -17.36 8.05
N VAL A 48 15.11 -16.56 6.99
CA VAL A 48 15.38 -15.13 7.02
C VAL A 48 14.03 -14.42 6.98
N ASP A 49 13.80 -13.52 7.94
CA ASP A 49 12.61 -12.68 7.98
C ASP A 49 12.69 -11.56 6.93
N ALA A 50 11.56 -10.93 6.63
CA ALA A 50 11.52 -9.77 5.76
C ALA A 50 12.30 -8.61 6.37
N VAL A 51 12.89 -7.79 5.50
CA VAL A 51 13.58 -6.57 5.90
C VAL A 51 12.64 -5.70 6.75
N ASP A 52 13.16 -5.19 7.85
CA ASP A 52 12.49 -4.21 8.69
C ASP A 52 13.21 -2.86 8.57
N SER A 53 12.55 -1.88 7.97
CA SER A 53 13.03 -0.52 7.85
C SER A 53 12.77 0.23 9.15
N ILE A 54 13.81 0.39 9.98
CA ILE A 54 13.70 1.08 11.27
C ILE A 54 13.83 2.59 11.02
N LEU A 55 12.72 3.30 11.18
CA LEU A 55 12.61 4.71 10.85
C LEU A 55 12.07 5.52 12.03
N THR A 56 12.60 6.72 12.22
CA THR A 56 11.91 7.74 13.02
C THR A 56 10.72 8.29 12.24
N GLU A 57 9.71 8.80 12.93
CA GLU A 57 8.57 9.43 12.25
C GLU A 57 9.02 10.58 11.32
N ARG A 58 9.98 11.39 11.77
CA ARG A 58 10.53 12.47 10.97
C ARG A 58 11.19 11.96 9.69
N SER A 59 12.09 10.97 9.78
CA SER A 59 12.74 10.41 8.59
C SER A 59 11.74 9.72 7.66
N ALA A 60 10.74 9.02 8.20
CA ALA A 60 9.68 8.45 7.39
C ALA A 60 8.95 9.52 6.58
N ARG A 61 8.49 10.60 7.22
CA ARG A 61 7.70 11.67 6.58
C ARG A 61 8.52 12.54 5.62
N GLU A 62 9.74 12.90 5.99
CA GLU A 62 10.55 13.82 5.18
C GLU A 62 11.23 13.14 3.99
N LEU A 63 11.52 11.83 4.09
CA LEU A 63 12.29 11.11 3.06
C LEU A 63 11.43 10.08 2.32
N TYR A 64 10.92 9.08 3.02
CA TYR A 64 10.32 7.88 2.39
C TYR A 64 8.86 8.05 1.98
N LEU A 65 8.11 8.86 2.71
CA LEU A 65 6.70 9.12 2.44
C LEU A 65 6.47 10.38 1.58
N LYS A 66 7.42 11.30 1.56
CA LYS A 66 7.28 12.60 0.87
C LYS A 66 6.90 12.49 -0.60
N PRO A 67 7.52 11.65 -1.43
CA PRO A 67 7.13 11.51 -2.84
C PRO A 67 5.68 11.00 -3.01
N PHE A 68 5.24 10.10 -2.14
CA PHE A 68 3.88 9.58 -2.18
C PHE A 68 2.85 10.60 -1.73
N GLU A 69 3.16 11.39 -0.69
CA GLU A 69 2.32 12.50 -0.27
C GLU A 69 2.08 13.48 -1.42
N MET A 70 3.13 13.86 -2.15
CA MET A 70 3.04 14.75 -3.31
C MET A 70 2.17 14.14 -4.40
N LEU A 71 2.35 12.86 -4.72
CA LEU A 71 1.53 12.16 -5.71
C LEU A 71 0.04 12.14 -5.35
N VAL A 72 -0.29 11.95 -4.08
CA VAL A 72 -1.68 12.02 -3.61
C VAL A 72 -2.24 13.42 -3.73
N ARG A 73 -1.53 14.42 -3.19
CA ARG A 73 -2.03 15.79 -3.06
C ARG A 73 -1.98 16.60 -4.35
N GLU A 74 -0.97 16.36 -5.22
CA GLU A 74 -0.69 17.22 -6.36
C GLU A 74 -0.95 16.54 -7.71
N ALA A 75 -0.86 15.21 -7.78
CA ALA A 75 -1.12 14.46 -9.01
C ALA A 75 -2.41 13.63 -8.96
N HIS A 76 -3.11 13.63 -7.81
CA HIS A 76 -4.41 12.98 -7.62
C HIS A 76 -4.44 11.54 -8.13
N ILE A 77 -3.48 10.73 -7.68
CA ILE A 77 -3.42 9.31 -8.03
C ILE A 77 -4.66 8.58 -7.49
N ALA A 78 -5.17 7.61 -8.25
CA ALA A 78 -6.32 6.80 -7.86
C ALA A 78 -5.95 5.36 -7.44
N CYS A 79 -4.66 5.01 -7.49
CA CYS A 79 -4.16 3.71 -7.05
C CYS A 79 -2.79 3.87 -6.38
N ILE A 80 -2.48 2.99 -5.43
CA ILE A 80 -1.16 2.89 -4.81
C ILE A 80 -0.88 1.44 -4.41
N MET A 81 0.37 0.97 -4.57
CA MET A 81 0.75 -0.41 -4.22
C MET A 81 1.62 -0.43 -2.98
N THR A 82 1.25 -1.25 -1.98
CA THR A 82 2.04 -1.45 -0.76
C THR A 82 3.32 -2.25 -1.03
N SER A 83 4.27 -2.20 -0.11
CA SER A 83 5.56 -2.86 -0.22
C SER A 83 5.65 -4.11 0.64
N PHE A 84 6.63 -4.97 0.36
CA PHE A 84 6.85 -6.24 1.07
C PHE A 84 7.50 -6.12 2.44
N ASN A 85 8.30 -5.08 2.65
CA ASN A 85 9.11 -4.90 3.85
C ASN A 85 8.24 -4.56 5.07
N LYS A 86 8.84 -4.70 6.24
CA LYS A 86 8.32 -4.13 7.48
C LYS A 86 8.79 -2.68 7.62
N ILE A 87 8.04 -1.92 8.39
CA ILE A 87 8.41 -0.61 8.91
C ILE A 87 8.19 -0.66 10.42
N ASN A 88 9.26 -0.54 11.19
CA ASN A 88 9.22 -0.62 12.66
C ASN A 88 8.47 -1.85 13.17
N GLY A 89 8.75 -3.01 12.61
CA GLY A 89 8.19 -4.30 13.00
C GLY A 89 6.86 -4.68 12.36
N VAL A 90 6.20 -3.78 11.62
CA VAL A 90 4.89 -4.03 11.00
C VAL A 90 5.02 -4.07 9.48
N PHE A 91 4.50 -5.13 8.85
CA PHE A 91 4.44 -5.21 7.38
C PHE A 91 3.68 -4.03 6.79
N ALA A 92 4.22 -3.41 5.74
CA ALA A 92 3.61 -2.24 5.10
C ALA A 92 2.17 -2.52 4.65
N GLY A 93 1.91 -3.67 4.02
CA GLY A 93 0.56 -4.09 3.61
C GLY A 93 -0.39 -4.36 4.78
N GLY A 94 0.10 -4.66 5.98
CA GLY A 94 -0.68 -4.85 7.20
C GLY A 94 -0.75 -3.64 8.13
N SER A 95 -0.15 -2.52 7.74
CA SER A 95 -0.06 -1.32 8.58
C SER A 95 -1.26 -0.40 8.43
N LYS A 96 -2.12 -0.38 9.44
CA LYS A 96 -3.26 0.55 9.50
C LYS A 96 -2.79 2.00 9.59
N ASP A 97 -1.69 2.26 10.30
CA ASP A 97 -1.12 3.60 10.40
C ASP A 97 -0.69 4.10 9.01
N LEU A 98 -0.04 3.25 8.22
CA LEU A 98 0.39 3.62 6.87
C LEU A 98 -0.80 3.73 5.91
N CYS A 99 -1.60 2.65 5.76
CA CYS A 99 -2.60 2.55 4.69
C CYS A 99 -3.91 3.31 4.99
N THR A 100 -4.23 3.54 6.26
CA THR A 100 -5.46 4.27 6.64
C THR A 100 -5.13 5.64 7.18
N ARG A 101 -4.39 5.72 8.29
CA ARG A 101 -4.21 6.98 9.01
C ARG A 101 -3.40 8.00 8.20
N ILE A 102 -2.21 7.65 7.75
CA ILE A 102 -1.36 8.56 6.97
C ILE A 102 -1.94 8.77 5.57
N LEU A 103 -2.12 7.67 4.83
CA LEU A 103 -2.51 7.75 3.42
C LEU A 103 -3.90 8.38 3.23
N ARG A 104 -4.90 7.94 4.00
CA ARG A 104 -6.30 8.35 3.76
C ARG A 104 -6.75 9.49 4.66
N GLU A 105 -6.52 9.40 5.98
CA GLU A 105 -7.04 10.40 6.91
C GLU A 105 -6.21 11.69 6.89
N GLU A 106 -4.87 11.60 6.77
CA GLU A 106 -4.01 12.79 6.75
C GLU A 106 -3.87 13.37 5.32
N TRP A 107 -3.67 12.52 4.30
CA TRP A 107 -3.43 13.00 2.93
C TRP A 107 -4.68 13.10 2.08
N GLY A 108 -5.78 12.47 2.48
CA GLY A 108 -7.05 12.51 1.77
C GLY A 108 -7.15 11.58 0.58
N PHE A 109 -6.36 10.49 0.55
CA PHE A 109 -6.41 9.51 -0.53
C PHE A 109 -7.72 8.72 -0.53
N ASP A 110 -8.47 8.79 -1.61
CA ASP A 110 -9.77 8.13 -1.80
C ASP A 110 -9.74 6.97 -2.80
N GLY A 111 -8.59 6.74 -3.45
CA GLY A 111 -8.38 5.68 -4.42
C GLY A 111 -8.23 4.27 -3.82
N ALA A 112 -7.84 3.30 -4.65
CA ALA A 112 -7.61 1.92 -4.27
C ALA A 112 -6.17 1.68 -3.80
N VAL A 113 -6.02 0.91 -2.72
CA VAL A 113 -4.74 0.35 -2.28
C VAL A 113 -4.66 -1.10 -2.74
N VAL A 114 -3.61 -1.43 -3.46
CA VAL A 114 -3.32 -2.80 -3.92
C VAL A 114 -2.08 -3.34 -3.22
N THR A 115 -2.09 -4.61 -2.85
CA THR A 115 -0.88 -5.25 -2.32
C THR A 115 0.13 -5.52 -3.43
N ASP A 116 1.40 -5.67 -3.09
CA ASP A 116 2.39 -6.25 -4.01
C ASP A 116 2.03 -7.72 -4.30
N TRP A 117 2.66 -8.30 -5.32
CA TRP A 117 2.32 -9.63 -5.81
C TRP A 117 2.79 -10.75 -4.87
N GLY A 118 1.84 -11.51 -4.32
CA GLY A 118 2.10 -12.58 -3.35
C GLY A 118 2.37 -12.07 -1.93
N ASP A 119 1.98 -10.84 -1.61
CA ASP A 119 2.20 -10.22 -0.31
C ASP A 119 1.49 -11.01 0.79
N MET A 120 0.23 -11.36 0.58
CA MET A 120 -0.61 -12.03 1.59
C MET A 120 -0.25 -13.51 1.82
N ASP A 121 0.49 -14.13 0.92
CA ASP A 121 0.95 -15.51 1.09
C ASP A 121 2.25 -15.61 1.91
N ILE A 122 3.00 -14.51 2.02
CA ILE A 122 4.39 -14.52 2.48
C ILE A 122 4.64 -13.57 3.64
N VAL A 123 4.02 -12.38 3.62
CA VAL A 123 4.41 -11.28 4.52
C VAL A 123 3.30 -10.79 5.43
N ALA A 124 2.03 -10.98 5.08
CA ALA A 124 0.89 -10.56 5.90
C ALA A 124 -0.31 -11.50 5.72
N ASP A 125 -1.24 -11.46 6.66
CA ASP A 125 -2.55 -12.14 6.55
C ASP A 125 -3.51 -11.29 5.72
N GLY A 126 -4.28 -11.92 4.83
CA GLY A 126 -5.25 -11.21 3.97
C GLY A 126 -6.31 -10.44 4.75
N GLY A 127 -6.69 -10.92 5.94
CA GLY A 127 -7.60 -10.21 6.83
C GLY A 127 -6.96 -8.95 7.42
N ASP A 128 -5.68 -9.02 7.81
CA ASP A 128 -4.95 -7.88 8.34
C ASP A 128 -4.73 -6.82 7.24
N ALA A 129 -4.49 -7.24 5.99
CA ALA A 129 -4.41 -6.32 4.87
C ALA A 129 -5.71 -5.55 4.64
N VAL A 130 -6.86 -6.25 4.67
CA VAL A 130 -8.18 -5.60 4.57
C VAL A 130 -8.41 -4.67 5.76
N ALA A 131 -8.08 -5.10 6.98
CA ALA A 131 -8.19 -4.29 8.20
C ALA A 131 -7.32 -3.03 8.13
N ALA A 132 -6.13 -3.12 7.51
CA ALA A 132 -5.23 -2.01 7.30
C ALA A 132 -5.73 -1.01 6.25
N GLY A 133 -6.59 -1.43 5.33
CA GLY A 133 -7.19 -0.58 4.30
C GLY A 133 -6.76 -0.87 2.88
N ASN A 134 -6.17 -2.07 2.61
CA ASN A 134 -5.99 -2.54 1.24
C ASN A 134 -7.34 -2.96 0.65
N ASP A 135 -7.51 -2.70 -0.64
CA ASP A 135 -8.76 -2.94 -1.37
C ASP A 135 -8.62 -4.07 -2.40
N ILE A 136 -7.41 -4.32 -2.87
CA ILE A 136 -7.09 -5.39 -3.83
C ILE A 136 -5.92 -6.20 -3.29
N VAL A 137 -6.06 -7.52 -3.28
CA VAL A 137 -4.99 -8.46 -2.90
C VAL A 137 -4.47 -9.18 -4.14
N MET A 138 -3.17 -9.11 -4.37
CA MET A 138 -2.50 -9.68 -5.55
C MET A 138 -1.63 -10.89 -5.17
N PRO A 139 -1.72 -12.02 -5.87
CA PRO A 139 -2.66 -12.32 -6.97
C PRO A 139 -4.05 -12.75 -6.49
N GLY A 140 -4.31 -12.80 -5.18
CA GLY A 140 -5.55 -13.31 -4.62
C GLY A 140 -5.66 -14.83 -4.69
N GLY A 141 -6.90 -15.32 -4.76
CA GLY A 141 -7.18 -16.74 -4.89
C GLY A 141 -7.68 -17.42 -3.60
N PRO A 142 -7.93 -18.75 -3.63
CA PRO A 142 -8.59 -19.45 -2.53
C PRO A 142 -7.90 -19.34 -1.17
N PRO A 143 -6.55 -19.33 -1.05
CA PRO A 143 -5.88 -19.15 0.25
C PRO A 143 -6.22 -17.80 0.88
N VAL A 144 -6.10 -16.72 0.13
CA VAL A 144 -6.37 -15.36 0.60
C VAL A 144 -7.86 -15.18 0.95
N ILE A 145 -8.75 -15.74 0.13
CA ILE A 145 -10.19 -15.72 0.43
C ILE A 145 -10.46 -16.39 1.79
N ARG A 146 -9.83 -17.55 2.06
CA ARG A 146 -9.97 -18.21 3.36
C ARG A 146 -9.47 -17.35 4.52
N GLN A 147 -8.32 -16.69 4.36
CA GLN A 147 -7.77 -15.77 5.38
C GLN A 147 -8.75 -14.63 5.68
N ILE A 148 -9.32 -14.01 4.64
CA ILE A 148 -10.30 -12.93 4.79
C ILE A 148 -11.58 -13.42 5.46
N LEU A 149 -12.09 -14.58 5.05
CA LEU A 149 -13.28 -15.19 5.68
C LEU A 149 -13.03 -15.55 7.14
N GLN A 150 -11.86 -16.10 7.46
CA GLN A 150 -11.46 -16.39 8.83
C GLN A 150 -11.39 -15.11 9.66
N ALA A 151 -10.75 -14.06 9.15
CA ALA A 151 -10.66 -12.76 9.82
C ALA A 151 -12.06 -12.17 10.09
N TYR A 152 -13.01 -12.37 9.17
CA TYR A 152 -14.38 -11.95 9.36
C TYR A 152 -15.08 -12.76 10.48
N GLN A 153 -14.90 -14.08 10.50
CA GLN A 153 -15.45 -14.97 11.55
C GLN A 153 -14.87 -14.64 12.93
N GLU A 154 -13.57 -14.33 12.98
CA GLU A 154 -12.85 -13.92 14.20
C GLU A 154 -13.13 -12.47 14.60
N ARG A 155 -13.92 -11.74 13.85
CA ARG A 155 -14.25 -10.31 14.06
C ARG A 155 -13.03 -9.37 14.01
N ARG A 156 -11.95 -9.77 13.35
CA ARG A 156 -10.80 -8.89 13.06
C ARG A 156 -11.16 -7.85 12.00
N ILE A 157 -12.06 -8.20 11.08
CA ILE A 157 -12.67 -7.30 10.12
C ILE A 157 -14.19 -7.38 10.20
N THR A 158 -14.86 -6.34 9.74
CA THR A 158 -16.31 -6.24 9.72
C THR A 158 -16.86 -6.22 8.30
N ARG A 159 -18.18 -6.39 8.13
CA ARG A 159 -18.83 -6.20 6.85
C ARG A 159 -18.58 -4.81 6.26
N LYS A 160 -18.52 -3.77 7.13
CA LYS A 160 -18.21 -2.39 6.69
C LYS A 160 -16.82 -2.26 6.07
N ASP A 161 -15.83 -3.03 6.55
CA ASP A 161 -14.48 -3.02 5.98
C ASP A 161 -14.49 -3.58 4.56
N LEU A 162 -15.23 -4.65 4.31
CA LEU A 162 -15.39 -5.23 2.97
C LEU A 162 -16.19 -4.31 2.04
N GLU A 163 -17.30 -3.77 2.50
CA GLU A 163 -18.13 -2.82 1.74
C GLU A 163 -17.34 -1.55 1.37
N ARG A 164 -16.48 -1.07 2.28
CA ARG A 164 -15.60 0.08 2.03
C ARG A 164 -14.59 -0.21 0.92
N SER A 165 -13.96 -1.39 0.91
CA SER A 165 -13.03 -1.79 -0.15
C SER A 165 -13.74 -1.87 -1.51
N VAL A 166 -14.92 -2.49 -1.56
CA VAL A 166 -15.73 -2.55 -2.79
C VAL A 166 -16.15 -1.15 -3.26
N ALA A 167 -16.57 -0.28 -2.34
CA ALA A 167 -16.97 1.09 -2.68
C ALA A 167 -15.82 1.88 -3.31
N ARG A 168 -14.59 1.73 -2.80
CA ARG A 168 -13.39 2.37 -3.35
C ARG A 168 -13.06 1.86 -4.75
N LEU A 169 -13.16 0.54 -4.97
CA LEU A 169 -12.96 -0.04 -6.30
C LEU A 169 -14.00 0.49 -7.30
N LEU A 170 -15.28 0.56 -6.89
CA LEU A 170 -16.32 1.12 -7.74
C LEU A 170 -16.13 2.61 -8.01
N HIS A 171 -15.56 3.36 -7.07
CA HIS A 171 -15.20 4.76 -7.27
C HIS A 171 -14.11 4.88 -8.34
N VAL A 172 -13.02 4.14 -8.18
CA VAL A 172 -11.89 4.14 -9.12
C VAL A 172 -12.31 3.73 -10.54
N LEU A 173 -13.25 2.79 -10.69
CA LEU A 173 -13.76 2.35 -12.00
C LEU A 173 -14.64 3.39 -12.71
N LYS A 174 -15.02 4.48 -12.04
CA LYS A 174 -15.83 5.56 -12.61
C LYS A 174 -14.98 6.77 -13.03
N LEU A 175 -13.68 6.77 -12.71
CA LEU A 175 -12.75 7.80 -13.12
C LEU A 175 -12.30 7.59 -14.56
#